data_181d95e6d8fa41b11b17b545bf6abb5b
#
_entry.id   181d95e6d8fa41b11b17b545bf6abb5b
#
_cell.length_a   1.000
_cell.length_b   1.000
_cell.length_c   1.000
_cell.angle_alpha   90.00
_cell.angle_beta   90.00
_cell.angle_gamma   90.00
#
_symmetry.space_group_name_H-M   'P 1'
#
loop_
_entity.id
_entity.type
_entity.pdbx_description
1 polymer ?
#
loop_
_entity_poly.entity_id
_entity_poly.type
_entity_poly.pdbx_seq_one_letter_code
_entity_poly.pdbx_strand_id
1 'polypeptide(L)'
;EIIKKHISVYDYKAAIDVADTLPKEETRNYSDLLYLANSRILLNFSRVDELIEKTKLQCLPVEDTEERKYFEYALSTDIKLKRGEYADFIRAITPLIVDLFETILKKEFNIDINDYCEINGNSVRNWSIRKLSGTVIGNLLDRQYRNGFKGKEVYSDHLRMIIAGLSKDRRLIRTVNEVRKVEKNIRNLAAHEIISITDRTIVEKTGYTGEKIMNMIKELFHYTGIAIRKEYWDSYDDMNQKILQKIG
;
A
#
# COMPACT_ATOMS: atom_id res chain seq x y z
N GLU A 1 -7.90 29.22 -10.59
CA GLU A 1 -8.68 28.75 -9.44
C GLU A 1 -9.14 27.28 -9.60
N ILE A 2 -9.69 26.86 -10.77
CA ILE A 2 -10.18 25.48 -10.97
C ILE A 2 -9.04 24.46 -10.77
N ILE A 3 -7.87 24.70 -11.37
CA ILE A 3 -6.69 23.83 -11.21
C ILE A 3 -6.31 23.70 -9.73
N LYS A 4 -6.26 24.80 -8.98
CA LYS A 4 -5.94 24.80 -7.53
C LYS A 4 -6.93 23.93 -6.73
N LYS A 5 -8.23 24.01 -7.08
CA LYS A 5 -9.25 23.19 -6.45
C LYS A 5 -9.03 21.69 -6.70
N HIS A 6 -8.68 21.28 -7.92
CA HIS A 6 -8.36 19.88 -8.22
C HIS A 6 -7.12 19.41 -7.47
N ILE A 7 -6.07 20.25 -7.40
CA ILE A 7 -4.85 19.92 -6.64
C ILE A 7 -5.18 19.70 -5.16
N SER A 8 -6.02 20.54 -4.55
CA SER A 8 -6.37 20.45 -3.12
C SER A 8 -7.08 19.15 -2.74
N VAL A 9 -7.66 18.46 -3.72
CA VAL A 9 -8.29 17.13 -3.54
C VAL A 9 -7.51 16.02 -4.23
N TYR A 10 -6.24 16.26 -4.58
CA TYR A 10 -5.33 15.29 -5.25
C TYR A 10 -5.85 14.74 -6.59
N ASP A 11 -6.76 15.47 -7.25
CA ASP A 11 -7.27 15.10 -8.58
C ASP A 11 -6.39 15.72 -9.67
N TYR A 12 -5.17 15.18 -9.76
CA TYR A 12 -4.19 15.69 -10.71
C TYR A 12 -4.60 15.45 -12.17
N LYS A 13 -5.37 14.40 -12.45
CA LYS A 13 -5.87 14.15 -13.80
C LYS A 13 -6.78 15.28 -14.26
N ALA A 14 -7.76 15.67 -13.46
CA ALA A 14 -8.66 16.80 -13.79
C ALA A 14 -7.87 18.13 -13.82
N ALA A 15 -6.88 18.32 -12.93
CA ALA A 15 -6.01 19.49 -12.97
C ALA A 15 -5.23 19.59 -14.29
N ILE A 16 -4.70 18.45 -14.81
CA ILE A 16 -4.02 18.36 -16.09
C ILE A 16 -5.00 18.68 -17.22
N ASP A 17 -6.17 18.06 -17.24
CA ASP A 17 -7.15 18.26 -18.31
C ASP A 17 -7.54 19.75 -18.45
N VAL A 18 -7.66 20.46 -17.33
CA VAL A 18 -7.89 21.93 -17.35
C VAL A 18 -6.62 22.67 -17.81
N ALA A 19 -5.44 22.31 -17.31
CA ALA A 19 -4.19 22.98 -17.68
C ALA A 19 -3.88 22.85 -19.17
N ASP A 20 -4.19 21.71 -19.78
CA ASP A 20 -3.96 21.45 -21.21
C ASP A 20 -4.88 22.27 -22.14
N THR A 21 -5.94 22.90 -21.62
CA THR A 21 -6.78 23.84 -22.36
C THR A 21 -6.22 25.26 -22.38
N LEU A 22 -5.21 25.56 -21.55
CA LEU A 22 -4.62 26.90 -21.44
C LEU A 22 -3.39 27.03 -22.34
N PRO A 23 -3.01 28.28 -22.70
CA PRO A 23 -1.77 28.53 -23.44
C PRO A 23 -0.56 27.95 -22.69
N LYS A 24 0.38 27.33 -23.44
CA LYS A 24 1.56 26.69 -22.85
C LYS A 24 2.43 27.65 -22.04
N GLU A 25 2.42 28.93 -22.40
CA GLU A 25 3.15 29.99 -21.70
C GLU A 25 2.66 30.14 -20.25
N GLU A 26 1.37 29.91 -20.01
CA GLU A 26 0.75 30.02 -18.69
C GLU A 26 0.99 28.78 -17.83
N THR A 27 1.14 27.61 -18.46
CA THR A 27 1.20 26.33 -17.72
C THR A 27 2.62 25.75 -17.59
N ARG A 28 3.59 26.25 -18.37
CA ARG A 28 4.96 25.72 -18.45
C ARG A 28 5.67 25.56 -17.10
N ASN A 29 5.33 26.41 -16.11
CA ASN A 29 6.00 26.42 -14.82
C ASN A 29 5.53 25.28 -13.89
N TYR A 30 4.34 24.72 -14.13
CA TYR A 30 3.73 23.73 -13.24
C TYR A 30 3.20 22.47 -13.94
N SER A 31 3.06 22.48 -15.26
CA SER A 31 2.52 21.35 -16.01
C SER A 31 3.28 20.04 -15.75
N ASP A 32 4.61 20.06 -15.86
CA ASP A 32 5.43 18.87 -15.59
C ASP A 32 5.28 18.36 -14.16
N LEU A 33 5.05 19.25 -13.20
CA LEU A 33 4.82 18.87 -11.79
C LEU A 33 3.45 18.22 -11.59
N LEU A 34 2.42 18.65 -12.33
CA LEU A 34 1.11 18.00 -12.34
C LEU A 34 1.22 16.58 -12.93
N TYR A 35 1.92 16.44 -14.07
CA TYR A 35 2.17 15.13 -14.68
C TYR A 35 2.98 14.22 -13.74
N LEU A 36 3.97 14.76 -13.01
CA LEU A 36 4.75 14.03 -12.03
C LEU A 36 3.87 13.53 -10.88
N ALA A 37 3.04 14.39 -10.29
CA ALA A 37 2.12 14.03 -9.22
C ALA A 37 1.12 12.96 -9.66
N ASN A 38 0.56 13.10 -10.87
CA ASN A 38 -0.34 12.12 -11.44
C ASN A 38 0.35 10.77 -11.70
N SER A 39 1.59 10.80 -12.23
CA SER A 39 2.35 9.57 -12.49
C SER A 39 2.69 8.81 -11.19
N ARG A 40 2.95 9.52 -10.10
CA ARG A 40 3.14 8.92 -8.77
C ARG A 40 1.88 8.19 -8.29
N ILE A 41 0.70 8.85 -8.31
CA ILE A 41 -0.58 8.22 -7.92
C ILE A 41 -0.87 6.97 -8.75
N LEU A 42 -0.55 7.01 -10.05
CA LEU A 42 -0.74 5.89 -10.97
C LEU A 42 0.37 4.82 -10.87
N LEU A 43 1.38 5.02 -10.01
CA LEU A 43 2.53 4.13 -9.85
C LEU A 43 3.29 3.89 -11.17
N ASN A 44 3.27 4.86 -12.07
CA ASN A 44 4.03 4.82 -13.32
C ASN A 44 5.47 5.28 -13.08
N PHE A 45 6.28 4.40 -12.49
CA PHE A 45 7.63 4.74 -12.03
C PHE A 45 8.57 5.17 -13.16
N SER A 46 8.47 4.59 -14.35
CA SER A 46 9.29 5.02 -15.49
C SER A 46 9.01 6.48 -15.88
N ARG A 47 7.74 6.87 -15.87
CA ARG A 47 7.37 8.27 -16.13
C ARG A 47 7.73 9.20 -14.97
N VAL A 48 7.65 8.71 -13.75
CA VAL A 48 8.11 9.45 -12.55
C VAL A 48 9.59 9.77 -12.67
N ASP A 49 10.43 8.79 -12.98
CA ASP A 49 11.88 8.96 -13.10
C ASP A 49 12.25 9.94 -14.23
N GLU A 50 11.60 9.84 -15.39
CA GLU A 50 11.76 10.78 -16.50
C GLU A 50 11.43 12.24 -16.09
N LEU A 51 10.29 12.43 -15.39
CA LEU A 51 9.85 13.75 -14.98
C LEU A 51 10.70 14.34 -13.85
N ILE A 52 11.23 13.52 -12.95
CA ILE A 52 12.20 13.94 -11.93
C ILE A 52 13.48 14.42 -12.61
N GLU A 53 13.99 13.67 -13.59
CA GLU A 53 15.17 14.09 -14.33
C GLU A 53 14.96 15.43 -15.06
N LYS A 54 13.79 15.60 -15.68
CA LYS A 54 13.41 16.84 -16.36
C LYS A 54 13.25 18.03 -15.43
N THR A 55 12.53 17.86 -14.33
CA THR A 55 12.18 18.95 -13.40
C THR A 55 13.25 19.22 -12.35
N LYS A 56 14.17 18.27 -12.16
CA LYS A 56 15.19 18.25 -11.07
C LYS A 56 14.55 18.36 -9.68
N LEU A 57 13.28 17.96 -9.54
CA LEU A 57 12.54 18.04 -8.30
C LEU A 57 12.77 16.78 -7.46
N GLN A 58 13.40 16.93 -6.31
CA GLN A 58 13.45 15.88 -5.29
C GLN A 58 12.10 15.82 -4.57
N CYS A 59 11.29 14.84 -4.89
CA CYS A 59 9.93 14.69 -4.35
C CYS A 59 9.63 13.27 -3.86
N LEU A 60 10.52 12.31 -4.13
CA LEU A 60 10.35 10.94 -3.67
C LEU A 60 10.93 10.77 -2.28
N PRO A 61 10.11 10.34 -1.30
CA PRO A 61 10.60 10.11 0.06
C PRO A 61 11.50 8.87 0.18
N VAL A 62 11.30 7.88 -0.69
CA VAL A 62 12.08 6.64 -0.77
C VAL A 62 12.69 6.53 -2.16
N GLU A 63 14.01 6.40 -2.25
CA GLU A 63 14.75 6.39 -3.52
C GLU A 63 14.96 4.96 -4.03
N ASP A 64 15.16 3.97 -3.16
CA ASP A 64 15.33 2.57 -3.55
C ASP A 64 14.10 2.08 -4.34
N THR A 65 14.33 1.47 -5.48
CA THR A 65 13.27 1.13 -6.44
C THR A 65 12.27 0.12 -5.90
N GLU A 66 12.74 -0.91 -5.19
CA GLU A 66 11.86 -1.95 -4.64
C GLU A 66 11.09 -1.43 -3.42
N GLU A 67 11.77 -0.73 -2.51
CA GLU A 67 11.18 -0.14 -1.32
C GLU A 67 10.19 0.97 -1.68
N ARG A 68 10.52 1.80 -2.67
CA ARG A 68 9.68 2.87 -3.22
C ARG A 68 8.32 2.36 -3.68
N LYS A 69 8.27 1.22 -4.35
CA LYS A 69 7.04 0.61 -4.83
C LYS A 69 6.01 0.43 -3.71
N TYR A 70 6.43 -0.14 -2.60
CA TYR A 70 5.52 -0.38 -1.47
C TYR A 70 5.08 0.91 -0.79
N PHE A 71 6.00 1.86 -0.65
CA PHE A 71 5.70 3.12 0.02
C PHE A 71 4.81 4.03 -0.84
N GLU A 72 5.08 4.19 -2.14
CA GLU A 72 4.23 4.94 -3.06
C GLU A 72 2.83 4.30 -3.19
N TYR A 73 2.74 2.97 -3.17
CA TYR A 73 1.44 2.30 -3.13
C TYR A 73 0.66 2.62 -1.84
N ALA A 74 1.33 2.65 -0.69
CA ALA A 74 0.71 3.02 0.58
C ALA A 74 0.27 4.49 0.59
N LEU A 75 1.09 5.42 0.04
CA LEU A 75 0.71 6.82 -0.14
C LEU A 75 -0.51 6.97 -1.06
N SER A 76 -0.53 6.28 -2.20
CA SER A 76 -1.68 6.26 -3.11
C SER A 76 -2.95 5.73 -2.41
N THR A 77 -2.79 4.74 -1.53
CA THR A 77 -3.90 4.20 -0.71
C THR A 77 -4.40 5.22 0.31
N ASP A 78 -3.50 5.96 0.97
CA ASP A 78 -3.87 7.05 1.89
C ASP A 78 -4.61 8.19 1.16
N ILE A 79 -4.20 8.51 -0.07
CA ILE A 79 -4.91 9.50 -0.91
C ILE A 79 -6.34 9.05 -1.24
N LYS A 80 -6.57 7.77 -1.53
CA LYS A 80 -7.96 7.27 -1.75
C LYS A 80 -8.83 7.50 -0.52
N LEU A 81 -8.27 7.26 0.67
CA LEU A 81 -8.97 7.53 1.93
C LEU A 81 -9.25 9.04 2.10
N LYS A 82 -8.26 9.91 1.89
CA LYS A 82 -8.39 11.37 1.97
C LYS A 82 -9.45 11.93 0.98
N ARG A 83 -9.61 11.27 -0.18
CA ARG A 83 -10.62 11.61 -1.19
C ARG A 83 -12.02 11.06 -0.89
N GLY A 84 -12.16 10.24 0.16
CA GLY A 84 -13.42 9.55 0.47
C GLY A 84 -13.74 8.39 -0.48
N GLU A 85 -12.77 7.92 -1.25
CA GLU A 85 -12.90 6.79 -2.18
C GLU A 85 -12.77 5.46 -1.40
N TYR A 86 -13.71 5.24 -0.46
CA TYR A 86 -13.63 4.15 0.50
C TYR A 86 -13.61 2.76 -0.15
N ALA A 87 -14.34 2.56 -1.23
CA ALA A 87 -14.34 1.29 -1.96
C ALA A 87 -12.95 0.96 -2.54
N ASP A 88 -12.29 1.95 -3.14
CA ASP A 88 -10.96 1.78 -3.72
C ASP A 88 -9.87 1.70 -2.65
N PHE A 89 -10.04 2.42 -1.53
CA PHE A 89 -9.20 2.27 -0.34
C PHE A 89 -9.22 0.83 0.17
N ILE A 90 -10.40 0.23 0.35
CA ILE A 90 -10.55 -1.15 0.81
C ILE A 90 -9.93 -2.15 -0.16
N ARG A 91 -10.14 -1.97 -1.47
CA ARG A 91 -9.54 -2.85 -2.49
C ARG A 91 -8.01 -2.78 -2.48
N ALA A 92 -7.45 -1.60 -2.24
CA ALA A 92 -6.02 -1.39 -2.22
C ALA A 92 -5.33 -1.99 -0.97
N ILE A 93 -6.01 -2.11 0.15
CA ILE A 93 -5.44 -2.63 1.39
C ILE A 93 -4.98 -4.09 1.28
N THR A 94 -5.76 -4.96 0.63
CA THR A 94 -5.48 -6.40 0.62
C THR A 94 -4.11 -6.76 0.03
N PRO A 95 -3.74 -6.32 -1.20
CA PRO A 95 -2.41 -6.60 -1.73
C PRO A 95 -1.31 -5.95 -0.89
N LEU A 96 -1.53 -4.73 -0.38
CA LEU A 96 -0.57 -4.03 0.45
C LEU A 96 -0.24 -4.80 1.74
N ILE A 97 -1.25 -5.40 2.40
CA ILE A 97 -1.05 -6.20 3.62
C ILE A 97 -0.19 -7.44 3.33
N VAL A 98 -0.43 -8.13 2.22
CA VAL A 98 0.38 -9.31 1.83
C VAL A 98 1.83 -8.91 1.63
N ASP A 99 2.08 -7.87 0.83
CA ASP A 99 3.42 -7.38 0.54
C ASP A 99 4.16 -6.91 1.80
N LEU A 100 3.48 -6.19 2.70
CA LEU A 100 4.07 -5.76 3.97
C LEU A 100 4.42 -6.95 4.88
N PHE A 101 3.55 -7.96 4.98
CA PHE A 101 3.83 -9.13 5.79
C PHE A 101 5.02 -9.92 5.24
N GLU A 102 5.15 -10.07 3.91
CA GLU A 102 6.30 -10.71 3.29
C GLU A 102 7.59 -9.91 3.54
N THR A 103 7.52 -8.58 3.40
CA THR A 103 8.66 -7.70 3.67
C THR A 103 9.10 -7.78 5.14
N ILE A 104 8.15 -7.82 6.08
CA ILE A 104 8.41 -8.01 7.51
C ILE A 104 9.07 -9.37 7.76
N LEU A 105 8.58 -10.46 7.15
CA LEU A 105 9.16 -11.78 7.29
C LEU A 105 10.60 -11.81 6.78
N LYS A 106 10.86 -11.17 5.66
CA LYS A 106 12.21 -11.07 5.09
C LYS A 106 13.15 -10.25 5.98
N LYS A 107 12.66 -9.10 6.49
CA LYS A 107 13.50 -8.17 7.25
C LYS A 107 13.75 -8.62 8.68
N GLU A 108 12.69 -8.94 9.40
CA GLU A 108 12.76 -9.25 10.85
C GLU A 108 13.22 -10.68 11.13
N PHE A 109 12.94 -11.62 10.22
CA PHE A 109 13.19 -13.05 10.45
C PHE A 109 14.09 -13.69 9.41
N ASN A 110 14.56 -12.94 8.40
CA ASN A 110 15.36 -13.46 7.27
C ASN A 110 14.67 -14.62 6.55
N ILE A 111 13.35 -14.52 6.36
CA ILE A 111 12.53 -15.52 5.69
C ILE A 111 12.02 -14.96 4.37
N ASP A 112 12.49 -15.53 3.25
CA ASP A 112 11.87 -15.29 1.94
C ASP A 112 10.81 -16.38 1.69
N ILE A 113 9.57 -15.96 1.54
CA ILE A 113 8.43 -16.87 1.33
C ILE A 113 8.60 -17.71 0.04
N ASN A 114 9.28 -17.18 -0.96
CA ASN A 114 9.50 -17.87 -2.22
C ASN A 114 10.33 -19.16 -2.04
N ASP A 115 11.18 -19.24 -1.02
CA ASP A 115 11.95 -20.44 -0.71
C ASP A 115 11.05 -21.62 -0.29
N TYR A 116 9.83 -21.35 0.16
CA TYR A 116 8.86 -22.32 0.67
C TYR A 116 7.69 -22.56 -0.27
N CYS A 117 7.67 -21.87 -1.42
CA CYS A 117 6.57 -21.91 -2.37
C CYS A 117 6.95 -22.60 -3.69
N GLU A 118 5.92 -23.01 -4.41
CA GLU A 118 5.97 -23.39 -5.83
C GLU A 118 4.97 -22.51 -6.59
N ILE A 119 5.34 -22.14 -7.82
CA ILE A 119 4.49 -21.33 -8.70
C ILE A 119 3.78 -22.31 -9.64
N ASN A 120 2.45 -22.27 -9.65
CA ASN A 120 1.66 -23.03 -10.59
C ASN A 120 1.55 -22.31 -11.95
N GLY A 121 0.95 -23.00 -12.96
CA GLY A 121 0.81 -22.48 -14.33
C GLY A 121 0.04 -21.16 -14.46
N ASN A 122 -0.68 -20.74 -13.41
CA ASN A 122 -1.42 -19.47 -13.36
C ASN A 122 -0.68 -18.36 -12.59
N SER A 123 0.63 -18.51 -12.39
CA SER A 123 1.46 -17.59 -11.60
C SER A 123 1.03 -17.43 -10.13
N VAL A 124 0.20 -18.35 -9.62
CA VAL A 124 -0.22 -18.36 -8.22
C VAL A 124 0.81 -19.12 -7.38
N ARG A 125 1.23 -18.49 -6.28
CA ARG A 125 2.16 -19.10 -5.32
C ARG A 125 1.41 -20.00 -4.35
N ASN A 126 1.81 -21.27 -4.31
CA ASN A 126 1.29 -22.25 -3.37
C ASN A 126 2.41 -22.70 -2.43
N TRP A 127 2.08 -22.94 -1.18
CA TRP A 127 2.98 -23.55 -0.23
C TRP A 127 3.40 -24.96 -0.69
N SER A 128 4.68 -25.22 -0.75
CA SER A 128 5.20 -26.57 -1.04
C SER A 128 5.36 -27.35 0.26
N ILE A 129 4.54 -28.40 0.44
CA ILE A 129 4.64 -29.27 1.62
C ILE A 129 6.04 -29.88 1.74
N ARG A 130 6.67 -30.23 0.62
CA ARG A 130 8.03 -30.76 0.59
C ARG A 130 9.05 -29.77 1.16
N LYS A 131 8.95 -28.48 0.76
CA LYS A 131 9.85 -27.41 1.24
C LYS A 131 9.58 -27.01 2.68
N LEU A 132 8.33 -27.13 3.15
CA LEU A 132 7.92 -26.83 4.51
C LEU A 132 8.29 -27.93 5.52
N SER A 133 8.44 -29.18 5.05
CA SER A 133 8.67 -30.34 5.91
C SER A 133 9.93 -30.16 6.77
N GLY A 134 9.78 -30.34 8.09
CA GLY A 134 10.85 -30.20 9.07
C GLY A 134 11.30 -28.77 9.37
N THR A 135 10.67 -27.75 8.76
CA THR A 135 11.01 -26.34 9.01
C THR A 135 10.18 -25.76 10.16
N VAL A 136 10.70 -24.67 10.76
CA VAL A 136 9.94 -23.90 11.78
C VAL A 136 8.63 -23.38 11.20
N ILE A 137 8.64 -22.91 9.94
CA ILE A 137 7.44 -22.39 9.26
C ILE A 137 6.40 -23.48 9.08
N GLY A 138 6.81 -24.66 8.59
CA GLY A 138 5.92 -25.81 8.46
C GLY A 138 5.28 -26.19 9.79
N ASN A 139 6.07 -26.26 10.86
CA ASN A 139 5.57 -26.56 12.21
C ASN A 139 4.60 -25.50 12.73
N LEU A 140 4.83 -24.20 12.46
CA LEU A 140 3.93 -23.14 12.84
C LEU A 140 2.59 -23.24 12.09
N LEU A 141 2.61 -23.51 10.81
CA LEU A 141 1.41 -23.70 10.00
C LEU A 141 0.65 -24.96 10.44
N ASP A 142 1.33 -26.10 10.62
CA ASP A 142 0.70 -27.35 11.06
C ASP A 142 -0.10 -27.22 12.36
N ARG A 143 0.44 -26.49 13.34
CA ARG A 143 -0.22 -26.27 14.64
C ARG A 143 -1.57 -25.55 14.54
N GLN A 144 -1.80 -24.80 13.47
CA GLN A 144 -3.03 -24.03 13.26
C GLN A 144 -4.15 -24.85 12.61
N TYR A 145 -3.84 -26.03 12.10
CA TYR A 145 -4.78 -26.90 11.38
C TYR A 145 -4.94 -28.25 12.05
N ARG A 146 -6.17 -28.62 12.42
CA ARG A 146 -6.48 -29.87 13.15
C ARG A 146 -5.90 -31.12 12.48
N ASN A 147 -5.82 -31.16 11.14
CA ASN A 147 -5.35 -32.29 10.35
C ASN A 147 -4.00 -31.98 9.64
N GLY A 148 -3.22 -31.07 10.19
CA GLY A 148 -1.99 -30.58 9.59
C GLY A 148 -2.26 -29.64 8.39
N PHE A 149 -1.24 -28.90 8.00
CA PHE A 149 -1.28 -27.98 6.87
C PHE A 149 -1.08 -28.74 5.56
N LYS A 150 -2.05 -28.69 4.64
CA LYS A 150 -2.05 -29.49 3.40
C LYS A 150 -1.55 -28.72 2.16
N GLY A 151 -0.88 -27.59 2.36
CA GLY A 151 -0.49 -26.71 1.25
C GLY A 151 -1.70 -26.03 0.60
N LYS A 152 -1.61 -24.77 0.40
CA LYS A 152 -2.63 -23.91 -0.25
C LYS A 152 -1.91 -22.73 -0.86
N GLU A 153 -2.64 -21.97 -1.63
CA GLU A 153 -2.23 -20.62 -2.03
C GLU A 153 -1.76 -19.80 -0.82
N VAL A 154 -0.76 -18.96 -1.04
CA VAL A 154 -0.24 -18.08 0.00
C VAL A 154 -1.24 -16.97 0.28
N TYR A 155 -1.75 -16.93 1.51
CA TYR A 155 -2.68 -15.91 1.98
C TYR A 155 -2.08 -15.10 3.13
N SER A 156 -2.53 -13.87 3.28
CA SER A 156 -2.16 -12.98 4.41
C SER A 156 -2.32 -13.64 5.78
N ASP A 157 -3.30 -14.55 5.95
CA ASP A 157 -3.49 -15.28 7.21
C ASP A 157 -2.33 -16.22 7.55
N HIS A 158 -1.77 -16.92 6.53
CA HIS A 158 -0.59 -17.76 6.73
C HIS A 158 0.62 -16.91 7.16
N LEU A 159 0.85 -15.77 6.49
CA LEU A 159 1.94 -14.85 6.80
C LEU A 159 1.79 -14.28 8.22
N ARG A 160 0.57 -13.88 8.60
CA ARG A 160 0.25 -13.46 9.96
C ARG A 160 0.58 -14.55 11.00
N MET A 161 0.18 -15.81 10.74
CA MET A 161 0.47 -16.92 11.63
C MET A 161 1.96 -17.11 11.86
N ILE A 162 2.75 -17.01 10.79
CA ILE A 162 4.20 -17.13 10.85
C ILE A 162 4.81 -15.97 11.64
N ILE A 163 4.43 -14.71 11.32
CA ILE A 163 4.92 -13.53 12.05
C ILE A 163 4.59 -13.64 13.52
N ALA A 164 3.33 -13.94 13.86
CA ALA A 164 2.90 -14.04 15.26
C ALA A 164 3.56 -15.21 16.03
N GLY A 165 3.93 -16.28 15.33
CA GLY A 165 4.61 -17.43 15.93
C GLY A 165 6.11 -17.22 16.12
N LEU A 166 6.74 -16.35 15.33
CA LEU A 166 8.18 -16.06 15.41
C LEU A 166 8.50 -14.84 16.26
N SER A 167 7.63 -13.82 16.24
CA SER A 167 7.89 -12.56 16.91
C SER A 167 7.77 -12.69 18.43
N LYS A 168 8.63 -11.95 19.15
CA LYS A 168 8.52 -11.67 20.59
C LYS A 168 7.96 -10.26 20.85
N ASP A 169 7.84 -9.43 19.80
CA ASP A 169 7.30 -8.08 19.90
C ASP A 169 5.78 -8.13 19.95
N ARG A 170 5.24 -7.83 21.14
CA ARG A 170 3.78 -7.83 21.39
C ARG A 170 3.04 -6.78 20.54
N ARG A 171 3.71 -5.69 20.19
CA ARG A 171 3.13 -4.63 19.36
C ARG A 171 2.97 -5.12 17.92
N LEU A 172 4.00 -5.70 17.33
CA LEU A 172 3.94 -6.32 16.02
C LEU A 172 2.84 -7.40 15.96
N ILE A 173 2.85 -8.34 16.92
CA ILE A 173 1.86 -9.43 16.98
C ILE A 173 0.43 -8.87 17.01
N ARG A 174 0.17 -7.84 17.84
CA ARG A 174 -1.14 -7.19 17.89
C ARG A 174 -1.50 -6.55 16.58
N THR A 175 -0.60 -5.76 15.96
CA THR A 175 -0.87 -5.02 14.74
C THR A 175 -1.15 -5.95 13.57
N VAL A 176 -0.36 -7.02 13.36
CA VAL A 176 -0.63 -8.00 12.29
C VAL A 176 -1.97 -8.74 12.49
N ASN A 177 -2.33 -9.06 13.73
CA ASN A 177 -3.61 -9.69 14.04
C ASN A 177 -4.80 -8.77 13.74
N GLU A 178 -4.73 -7.50 14.18
CA GLU A 178 -5.79 -6.52 13.93
C GLU A 178 -5.95 -6.20 12.44
N VAL A 179 -4.84 -5.97 11.74
CA VAL A 179 -4.85 -5.70 10.29
C VAL A 179 -5.43 -6.88 9.52
N ARG A 180 -5.07 -8.12 9.88
CA ARG A 180 -5.65 -9.31 9.26
C ARG A 180 -7.14 -9.47 9.56
N LYS A 181 -7.59 -9.14 10.77
CA LYS A 181 -9.02 -9.14 11.12
C LYS A 181 -9.80 -8.13 10.28
N VAL A 182 -9.25 -6.92 10.13
CA VAL A 182 -9.81 -5.89 9.26
C VAL A 182 -9.93 -6.43 7.83
N GLU A 183 -8.83 -6.89 7.23
CA GLU A 183 -8.81 -7.41 5.87
C GLU A 183 -9.87 -8.50 5.65
N LYS A 184 -9.97 -9.46 6.57
CA LYS A 184 -10.99 -10.53 6.51
C LYS A 184 -12.41 -9.98 6.44
N ASN A 185 -12.71 -8.94 7.23
CA ASN A 185 -14.06 -8.40 7.34
C ASN A 185 -14.45 -7.50 6.15
N ILE A 186 -13.48 -6.81 5.55
CA ILE A 186 -13.75 -5.89 4.42
C ILE A 186 -13.63 -6.53 3.05
N ARG A 187 -12.88 -7.64 2.92
CA ARG A 187 -12.65 -8.30 1.63
C ARG A 187 -13.95 -8.68 0.91
N ASN A 188 -14.93 -9.20 1.65
CA ASN A 188 -16.22 -9.58 1.10
C ASN A 188 -17.07 -8.36 0.72
N LEU A 189 -16.94 -7.26 1.48
CA LEU A 189 -17.69 -6.02 1.25
C LEU A 189 -17.38 -5.41 -0.12
N ALA A 190 -16.10 -5.34 -0.47
CA ALA A 190 -15.66 -4.75 -1.74
C ALA A 190 -15.87 -5.65 -2.97
N ALA A 191 -16.03 -6.97 -2.76
CA ALA A 191 -16.06 -7.96 -3.83
C ALA A 191 -17.47 -8.40 -4.24
N HIS A 192 -18.45 -8.38 -3.33
CA HIS A 192 -19.71 -9.10 -3.51
C HIS A 192 -20.98 -8.28 -3.26
N GLU A 193 -20.87 -7.06 -2.77
CA GLU A 193 -22.05 -6.24 -2.46
C GLU A 193 -22.08 -4.97 -3.33
N ILE A 194 -23.24 -4.73 -3.98
CA ILE A 194 -23.52 -3.47 -4.69
C ILE A 194 -24.06 -2.48 -3.66
N ILE A 195 -23.17 -1.96 -2.81
CA ILE A 195 -23.52 -1.01 -1.77
C ILE A 195 -22.60 0.22 -1.82
N SER A 196 -23.11 1.33 -1.29
CA SER A 196 -22.28 2.50 -1.03
C SER A 196 -21.37 2.21 0.17
N ILE A 197 -20.06 2.16 -0.06
CA ILE A 197 -19.08 2.01 1.00
C ILE A 197 -18.72 3.40 1.55
N THR A 198 -18.95 3.60 2.83
CA THR A 198 -18.63 4.82 3.57
C THR A 198 -17.73 4.47 4.76
N ASP A 199 -17.14 5.49 5.41
CA ASP A 199 -16.39 5.25 6.66
C ASP A 199 -17.26 4.59 7.74
N ARG A 200 -18.53 4.97 7.83
CA ARG A 200 -19.51 4.32 8.71
C ARG A 200 -19.65 2.82 8.43
N THR A 201 -19.76 2.44 7.16
CA THR A 201 -19.83 1.02 6.74
C THR A 201 -18.56 0.27 7.14
N ILE A 202 -17.39 0.92 6.99
CA ILE A 202 -16.10 0.34 7.43
C ILE A 202 -16.12 0.10 8.94
N VAL A 203 -16.54 1.11 9.73
CA VAL A 203 -16.63 0.98 11.21
C VAL A 203 -17.58 -0.13 11.62
N GLU A 204 -18.77 -0.22 11.02
CA GLU A 204 -19.75 -1.27 11.31
C GLU A 204 -19.20 -2.69 11.07
N LYS A 205 -18.37 -2.88 10.04
CA LYS A 205 -17.79 -4.18 9.67
C LYS A 205 -16.50 -4.53 10.41
N THR A 206 -15.69 -3.52 10.76
CA THR A 206 -14.33 -3.75 11.31
C THR A 206 -14.17 -3.31 12.76
N GLY A 207 -14.98 -2.37 13.22
CA GLY A 207 -14.81 -1.66 14.49
C GLY A 207 -13.80 -0.50 14.41
N TYR A 208 -13.26 -0.18 13.21
CA TYR A 208 -12.25 0.86 13.00
C TYR A 208 -12.65 1.82 11.88
N THR A 209 -12.29 3.09 12.01
CA THR A 209 -12.36 4.07 10.91
C THR A 209 -11.29 3.75 9.86
N GLY A 210 -11.48 4.25 8.62
CA GLY A 210 -10.48 4.15 7.57
C GLY A 210 -9.14 4.76 7.99
N GLU A 211 -9.16 5.90 8.69
CA GLU A 211 -7.97 6.54 9.26
C GLU A 211 -7.24 5.62 10.26
N LYS A 212 -7.97 4.96 11.17
CA LYS A 212 -7.36 4.03 12.12
C LYS A 212 -6.75 2.83 11.42
N ILE A 213 -7.38 2.32 10.37
CA ILE A 213 -6.84 1.23 9.55
C ILE A 213 -5.55 1.68 8.87
N MET A 214 -5.53 2.88 8.26
CA MET A 214 -4.33 3.41 7.63
C MET A 214 -3.20 3.62 8.64
N ASN A 215 -3.50 4.06 9.86
CA ASN A 215 -2.52 4.19 10.92
C ASN A 215 -1.91 2.82 11.34
N MET A 216 -2.68 1.75 11.34
CA MET A 216 -2.14 0.40 11.56
C MET A 216 -1.21 -0.04 10.40
N ILE A 217 -1.54 0.31 9.15
CA ILE A 217 -0.68 0.07 8.00
C ILE A 217 0.63 0.87 8.13
N LYS A 218 0.55 2.16 8.50
CA LYS A 218 1.73 3.00 8.78
C LYS A 218 2.61 2.39 9.89
N GLU A 219 2.01 1.79 10.89
CA GLU A 219 2.73 1.08 11.96
C GLU A 219 3.50 -0.14 11.43
N LEU A 220 2.94 -0.91 10.49
CA LEU A 220 3.63 -2.06 9.90
C LEU A 220 4.92 -1.67 9.16
N PHE A 221 4.96 -0.49 8.57
CA PHE A 221 6.16 0.00 7.88
C PHE A 221 7.38 0.12 8.80
N HIS A 222 7.22 0.29 10.12
CA HIS A 222 8.35 0.31 11.06
C HIS A 222 9.11 -1.02 11.10
N TYR A 223 8.50 -2.11 10.66
CA TYR A 223 9.07 -3.46 10.68
C TYR A 223 9.54 -3.94 9.30
N THR A 224 9.35 -3.13 8.25
CA THR A 224 9.76 -3.49 6.89
C THR A 224 11.25 -3.25 6.62
N GLY A 225 11.90 -2.45 7.47
CA GLY A 225 13.27 -1.98 7.26
C GLY A 225 13.40 -0.83 6.28
N ILE A 226 12.30 -0.43 5.63
CA ILE A 226 12.28 0.76 4.77
C ILE A 226 12.46 2.01 5.64
N ALA A 227 13.42 2.86 5.29
CA ALA A 227 13.75 4.06 6.06
C ALA A 227 12.70 5.16 5.84
N ILE A 228 11.60 5.11 6.60
CA ILE A 228 10.50 6.06 6.48
C ILE A 228 10.50 7.01 7.69
N ARG A 229 10.52 8.32 7.41
CA ARG A 229 10.29 9.38 8.39
C ARG A 229 8.81 9.76 8.43
N LYS A 230 8.37 10.34 9.55
CA LYS A 230 6.96 10.73 9.72
C LYS A 230 6.48 11.68 8.63
N GLU A 231 7.29 12.67 8.28
CA GLU A 231 6.99 13.67 7.26
C GLU A 231 6.85 13.10 5.85
N TYR A 232 7.38 11.89 5.57
CA TYR A 232 7.25 11.25 4.26
C TYR A 232 5.80 10.92 3.90
N TRP A 233 4.95 10.73 4.90
CA TRP A 233 3.52 10.50 4.70
C TRP A 233 2.78 11.72 4.16
N ASP A 234 3.36 12.91 4.29
CA ASP A 234 2.80 14.17 3.80
C ASP A 234 3.37 14.58 2.44
N SER A 235 4.13 13.69 1.77
CA SER A 235 4.86 14.01 0.53
C SER A 235 3.98 14.46 -0.64
N TYR A 236 2.71 14.08 -0.67
CA TYR A 236 1.74 14.61 -1.64
C TYR A 236 1.26 16.01 -1.27
N ASP A 237 1.13 16.33 0.00
CA ASP A 237 0.80 17.66 0.49
C ASP A 237 1.94 18.64 0.17
N ASP A 238 3.19 18.21 0.37
CA ASP A 238 4.39 18.96 -0.03
C ASP A 238 4.43 19.18 -1.55
N MET A 239 4.09 18.15 -2.33
CA MET A 239 3.99 18.26 -3.79
C MET A 239 2.92 19.28 -4.18
N ASN A 240 1.74 19.23 -3.57
CA ASN A 240 0.67 20.20 -3.80
C ASN A 240 1.12 21.62 -3.53
N GLN A 241 1.80 21.86 -2.40
CA GLN A 241 2.35 23.19 -2.08
C GLN A 241 3.32 23.69 -3.15
N LYS A 242 4.26 22.82 -3.60
CA LYS A 242 5.21 23.18 -4.66
C LYS A 242 4.51 23.53 -5.98
N ILE A 243 3.47 22.78 -6.37
CA ILE A 243 2.69 23.08 -7.58
C ILE A 243 1.94 24.40 -7.42
N LEU A 244 1.26 24.60 -6.29
CA LEU A 244 0.50 25.83 -6.01
C LEU A 244 1.38 27.07 -6.01
N GLN A 245 2.59 27.00 -5.47
CA GLN A 245 3.58 28.10 -5.52
C GLN A 245 3.99 28.48 -6.96
N LYS A 246 3.95 27.53 -7.90
CA LYS A 246 4.27 27.76 -9.31
C LYS A 246 3.11 28.31 -10.12
N ILE A 247 1.88 28.11 -9.65
CA ILE A 247 0.67 28.67 -10.27
C ILE A 247 0.48 30.15 -9.88
N GLY A 248 1.02 30.59 -8.76
CA GLY A 248 0.91 31.96 -8.25
C GLY A 248 -0.33 32.16 -7.41
#